data_76e7e8ff385a2b46fb7d899452074991
#
_entry.id   76e7e8ff385a2b46fb7d899452074991
#
_cell.length_a   1.000
_cell.length_b   1.000
_cell.length_c   1.000
_cell.angle_alpha   90.00
_cell.angle_beta   90.00
_cell.angle_gamma   90.00
#
_symmetry.space_group_name_H-M   'P 1'
#
loop_
_entity.id
_entity.type
_entity.pdbx_description
1 polymer ?
#
loop_
_entity_poly.entity_id
_entity_poly.type
_entity_poly.pdbx_seq_one_letter_code
_entity_poly.pdbx_strand_id
1 'polypeptide(L)'
;MELEQRIKVLPWGDVTEQEGYQDLVTGHVRRIFNKGISEKIRNKEKDVIIKRIVNSPYTYVAAETFFEKRNIINCCEPNNTLKATAERIRDKSEYNPWEIDCAEPKQLFGSEQYDILIGDSVYVEECTTCSTRGLVSCECTYSSNRAGAGREICFDCNGYGEFNCNNCGGSGVVQCGWCYGSGKLIKNEIIGYDDNNLPIWGDKEYACTNCGGQGQLRCGTCGGSGRLVCNTCNGTGSIVCRKCNGIKEVTCHSCKGMGYFAHAVVIEQDYDVDTVIHTLNDYEVEPSLYGGQKFADFERNKKDILIVEQQSDTPISEFAIEKYVPNLCKIPLATEGMMKKLQEMVPVDGSKKILKYRVQMYQRNVLDVEYEFQGQPYRMIVDDSTGQVLMNKNPYESIAEDALKDIEECCKNAKFKSFLAECEEFCSITDSEDVHYGAEDLKKYKRKMDMKCIPPIVIAAIITRIIISLPIGKFPRWFRVYRDSTRILTLVIGILIAGYFGIKNWKNFASDNKLVTYGVLSAMAVAAVVVVSFIIQIIGL
;
A
#
# COMPACT_ATOMS: atom_id res chain seq x y z
N MET A 1 33.90 -15.62 43.55
CA MET A 1 33.45 -14.26 43.85
C MET A 1 31.97 -14.25 43.55
N GLU A 2 31.14 -14.50 44.57
CA GLU A 2 29.68 -14.54 44.45
C GLU A 2 29.19 -13.16 44.05
N LEU A 3 28.65 -13.05 42.87
CA LEU A 3 27.84 -11.93 42.48
C LEU A 3 26.55 -12.00 43.29
N GLU A 4 26.50 -11.29 44.43
CA GLU A 4 25.23 -10.88 45.02
C GLU A 4 24.52 -9.94 44.06
N GLN A 5 23.95 -10.50 43.01
CA GLN A 5 22.96 -9.80 42.23
C GLN A 5 21.79 -9.50 43.16
N ARG A 6 21.52 -8.24 43.41
CA ARG A 6 20.32 -7.78 44.12
C ARG A 6 19.11 -8.23 43.30
N ILE A 7 18.55 -9.37 43.69
CA ILE A 7 17.36 -9.95 43.07
C ILE A 7 16.21 -9.03 43.38
N LYS A 8 15.72 -8.32 42.37
CA LYS A 8 14.60 -7.43 42.50
C LYS A 8 13.32 -8.19 42.12
N VAL A 9 12.76 -8.88 43.12
CA VAL A 9 11.46 -9.55 42.95
C VAL A 9 10.37 -8.50 42.86
N LEU A 10 9.46 -8.66 41.90
CA LEU A 10 8.34 -7.75 41.71
C LEU A 10 7.33 -7.86 42.86
N PRO A 11 6.75 -6.74 43.34
CA PRO A 11 5.75 -6.79 44.41
C PRO A 11 4.47 -7.49 43.94
N TRP A 12 3.86 -8.24 44.83
CA TRP A 12 2.55 -8.87 44.64
C TRP A 12 1.48 -8.09 45.40
N GLY A 13 0.28 -8.03 44.83
CA GLY A 13 -0.89 -7.46 45.47
C GLY A 13 -1.15 -6.00 45.10
N ASP A 14 -1.80 -5.28 46.01
CA ASP A 14 -2.20 -3.89 45.78
C ASP A 14 -0.98 -2.96 45.75
N VAL A 15 -0.81 -2.28 44.63
CA VAL A 15 0.29 -1.34 44.34
C VAL A 15 -0.23 0.04 43.98
N THR A 16 -1.50 0.32 44.28
CA THR A 16 -2.19 1.56 43.88
C THR A 16 -1.48 2.83 44.33
N GLU A 17 -0.93 2.82 45.54
CA GLU A 17 -0.23 3.99 46.10
C GLU A 17 1.23 4.13 45.63
N GLN A 18 1.72 3.20 44.80
CA GLN A 18 3.08 3.26 44.29
C GLN A 18 3.14 4.10 43.01
N GLU A 19 3.82 5.24 43.08
CA GLU A 19 3.93 6.23 41.99
C GLU A 19 4.39 5.60 40.66
N GLY A 20 5.40 4.70 40.69
CA GLY A 20 5.89 4.04 39.48
C GLY A 20 4.85 3.19 38.76
N TYR A 21 3.92 2.55 39.49
CA TYR A 21 2.82 1.79 38.88
C TYR A 21 1.70 2.69 38.37
N GLN A 22 1.43 3.79 39.07
CA GLN A 22 0.47 4.79 38.59
C GLN A 22 0.93 5.43 37.29
N ASP A 23 2.21 5.80 37.21
CA ASP A 23 2.81 6.36 35.97
C ASP A 23 2.74 5.38 34.81
N LEU A 24 3.03 4.11 35.07
CA LEU A 24 2.97 3.04 34.10
C LEU A 24 1.55 2.85 33.55
N VAL A 25 0.56 2.71 34.45
CA VAL A 25 -0.85 2.59 34.06
C VAL A 25 -1.34 3.83 33.32
N THR A 26 -1.00 5.01 33.81
CA THR A 26 -1.32 6.28 33.12
C THR A 26 -0.73 6.31 31.71
N GLY A 27 0.48 5.80 31.52
CA GLY A 27 1.10 5.67 30.19
C GLY A 27 0.32 4.74 29.26
N HIS A 28 -0.24 3.64 29.77
CA HIS A 28 -1.11 2.74 28.98
C HIS A 28 -2.45 3.40 28.66
N VAL A 29 -3.09 4.05 29.63
CA VAL A 29 -4.33 4.80 29.45
C VAL A 29 -4.15 5.86 28.35
N ARG A 30 -3.07 6.65 28.41
CA ARG A 30 -2.75 7.62 27.34
C ARG A 30 -2.63 6.96 25.97
N ARG A 31 -2.00 5.81 25.88
CA ARG A 31 -1.88 5.08 24.60
C ARG A 31 -3.23 4.61 24.06
N ILE A 32 -4.13 4.18 24.92
CA ILE A 32 -5.49 3.82 24.55
C ILE A 32 -6.21 5.04 23.97
N PHE A 33 -6.29 6.15 24.69
CA PHE A 33 -7.07 7.33 24.31
C PHE A 33 -6.39 8.26 23.30
N ASN A 34 -5.10 8.10 22.98
CA ASN A 34 -4.38 8.89 21.97
C ASN A 34 -4.31 8.23 20.58
N LYS A 35 -4.81 7.01 20.40
CA LYS A 35 -4.83 6.34 19.10
C LYS A 35 -5.79 6.98 18.11
N GLY A 36 -6.85 7.66 18.63
CA GLY A 36 -7.91 8.20 17.78
C GLY A 36 -7.55 9.53 17.12
N ILE A 37 -7.98 9.70 15.86
CA ILE A 37 -7.93 10.95 15.10
C ILE A 37 -9.01 11.93 15.61
N SER A 38 -10.06 11.41 16.27
CA SER A 38 -11.22 12.13 16.77
C SER A 38 -10.87 13.08 17.91
N GLU A 39 -11.38 14.31 17.84
CA GLU A 39 -11.25 15.29 18.94
C GLU A 39 -11.99 14.85 20.21
N LYS A 40 -13.06 14.05 20.07
CA LYS A 40 -13.82 13.52 21.21
C LYS A 40 -13.03 12.49 22.02
N ILE A 41 -12.10 11.78 21.37
CA ILE A 41 -11.19 10.82 22.03
C ILE A 41 -9.97 11.54 22.60
N ARG A 42 -9.45 12.52 21.86
CA ARG A 42 -8.23 13.23 22.23
C ARG A 42 -8.38 13.94 23.57
N ASN A 43 -7.45 13.69 24.50
CA ASN A 43 -7.44 14.20 25.88
C ASN A 43 -8.49 13.58 26.83
N LYS A 44 -9.17 12.51 26.44
CA LYS A 44 -10.10 11.80 27.31
C LYS A 44 -9.39 10.98 28.42
N GLU A 45 -8.08 10.78 28.30
CA GLU A 45 -7.27 10.20 29.38
C GLU A 45 -7.39 10.96 30.70
N LYS A 46 -7.73 12.25 30.65
CA LYS A 46 -7.93 13.09 31.85
C LYS A 46 -9.23 12.77 32.61
N ASP A 47 -10.18 12.14 31.91
CA ASP A 47 -11.48 11.74 32.49
C ASP A 47 -11.38 10.33 33.12
N VAL A 48 -10.20 9.68 33.02
CA VAL A 48 -9.95 8.37 33.61
C VAL A 48 -9.45 8.52 35.04
N ILE A 49 -10.16 7.91 35.98
CA ILE A 49 -9.80 7.89 37.40
C ILE A 49 -9.40 6.47 37.78
N ILE A 50 -8.12 6.25 38.05
CA ILE A 50 -7.61 4.96 38.48
C ILE A 50 -8.06 4.75 39.93
N LYS A 51 -8.75 3.64 40.19
CA LYS A 51 -9.27 3.28 41.50
C LYS A 51 -8.38 2.30 42.22
N ARG A 52 -7.87 1.30 41.49
CA ARG A 52 -7.06 0.22 42.06
C ARG A 52 -6.12 -0.36 41.03
N ILE A 53 -4.91 -0.70 41.46
CA ILE A 53 -3.92 -1.42 40.67
C ILE A 53 -3.45 -2.62 41.49
N VAL A 54 -3.67 -3.82 40.98
CA VAL A 54 -3.16 -5.06 41.58
C VAL A 54 -2.09 -5.63 40.66
N ASN A 55 -0.87 -5.78 41.16
CA ASN A 55 0.18 -6.46 40.43
C ASN A 55 0.14 -7.95 40.73
N SER A 56 0.03 -8.77 39.72
CA SER A 56 0.12 -10.23 39.76
C SER A 56 1.25 -10.66 38.82
N PRO A 57 2.52 -10.56 39.28
CA PRO A 57 3.66 -10.84 38.42
C PRO A 57 3.56 -12.23 37.83
N TYR A 58 3.67 -12.29 36.51
CA TYR A 58 3.73 -13.55 35.79
C TYR A 58 5.16 -14.09 35.85
N THR A 59 5.32 -15.28 36.45
CA THR A 59 6.62 -15.90 36.59
C THR A 59 6.74 -17.12 35.67
N TYR A 60 7.81 -17.18 34.91
CA TYR A 60 8.11 -18.31 34.05
C TYR A 60 9.59 -18.68 34.07
N VAL A 61 9.86 -19.91 33.68
CA VAL A 61 11.22 -20.46 33.53
C VAL A 61 11.44 -20.69 32.02
N ALA A 62 12.58 -20.21 31.54
CA ALA A 62 13.09 -20.54 30.23
C ALA A 62 14.27 -21.50 30.39
N ALA A 63 14.16 -22.69 29.85
CA ALA A 63 15.27 -23.62 29.70
C ALA A 63 15.76 -23.55 28.25
N GLU A 64 17.07 -23.43 28.11
CA GLU A 64 17.73 -23.21 26.83
C GLU A 64 18.90 -24.18 26.66
N THR A 65 19.09 -24.63 25.42
CA THR A 65 20.33 -25.28 24.99
C THR A 65 21.01 -24.42 23.94
N PHE A 66 22.29 -24.16 24.17
CA PHE A 66 23.16 -23.60 23.15
C PHE A 66 23.79 -24.75 22.39
N PHE A 67 23.63 -24.77 21.07
CA PHE A 67 24.09 -25.88 20.25
C PHE A 67 24.82 -25.40 19.01
N GLU A 68 25.61 -26.31 18.49
CA GLU A 68 26.24 -26.22 17.19
C GLU A 68 25.56 -27.22 16.25
N LYS A 69 25.18 -26.75 15.06
CA LYS A 69 24.69 -27.59 13.99
C LYS A 69 25.67 -27.48 12.81
N ARG A 70 26.03 -28.62 12.24
CA ARG A 70 26.89 -28.68 11.07
C ARG A 70 26.19 -29.45 9.96
N ASN A 71 26.12 -28.84 8.79
CA ASN A 71 25.61 -29.46 7.58
C ASN A 71 26.70 -29.38 6.50
N ILE A 72 26.92 -30.48 5.79
CA ILE A 72 27.88 -30.49 4.69
C ILE A 72 27.12 -30.46 3.37
N ILE A 73 27.49 -29.54 2.52
CA ILE A 73 26.87 -29.37 1.19
C ILE A 73 27.92 -29.42 0.08
N ASN A 74 27.52 -29.95 -1.07
CA ASN A 74 28.26 -29.80 -2.30
C ASN A 74 27.91 -28.44 -2.92
N CYS A 75 28.91 -27.66 -3.24
CA CYS A 75 28.78 -26.37 -3.89
C CYS A 75 29.40 -26.44 -5.31
N CYS A 76 28.75 -25.81 -6.27
CA CYS A 76 29.29 -25.62 -7.61
C CYS A 76 28.95 -24.21 -8.08
N GLU A 77 29.94 -23.35 -8.16
CA GLU A 77 29.76 -21.97 -8.53
C GLU A 77 30.72 -21.51 -9.62
N PRO A 78 30.32 -20.56 -10.47
CA PRO A 78 31.24 -19.89 -11.38
C PRO A 78 32.34 -19.19 -10.58
N ASN A 79 33.59 -19.54 -10.89
CA ASN A 79 34.74 -19.01 -10.15
C ASN A 79 36.00 -18.98 -11.02
N ASN A 80 36.83 -17.98 -10.84
CA ASN A 80 38.13 -17.85 -11.52
C ASN A 80 39.29 -17.56 -10.55
N THR A 81 39.02 -17.51 -9.24
CA THR A 81 39.99 -17.12 -8.21
C THR A 81 40.47 -18.32 -7.39
N LEU A 82 39.60 -19.32 -7.19
CA LEU A 82 39.96 -20.51 -6.42
C LEU A 82 40.92 -21.38 -7.24
N LYS A 83 41.94 -21.91 -6.58
CA LYS A 83 42.89 -22.88 -7.14
C LYS A 83 42.45 -24.29 -6.81
N ALA A 84 42.55 -25.18 -7.74
CA ALA A 84 42.28 -26.57 -7.52
C ALA A 84 43.23 -27.15 -6.46
N THR A 85 42.64 -27.85 -5.50
CA THR A 85 43.34 -28.60 -4.45
C THR A 85 43.03 -30.09 -4.51
N ALA A 86 41.87 -30.42 -5.12
CA ALA A 86 41.44 -31.79 -5.37
C ALA A 86 41.72 -32.22 -6.84
N GLU A 87 42.02 -33.49 -7.07
CA GLU A 87 42.21 -34.08 -8.39
C GLU A 87 40.87 -34.46 -9.06
N ARG A 88 39.81 -34.58 -8.30
CA ARG A 88 38.45 -34.90 -8.76
C ARG A 88 37.40 -34.15 -7.92
N ILE A 89 36.20 -34.13 -8.43
CA ILE A 89 35.06 -33.65 -7.64
C ILE A 89 34.89 -34.57 -6.42
N ARG A 90 34.89 -33.96 -5.23
CA ARG A 90 34.65 -34.65 -3.98
C ARG A 90 33.17 -34.61 -3.66
N ASP A 91 32.67 -35.66 -3.00
CA ASP A 91 31.30 -35.70 -2.49
C ASP A 91 31.27 -35.43 -0.98
N LYS A 92 30.23 -34.75 -0.55
CA LYS A 92 30.02 -34.42 0.87
C LYS A 92 30.07 -35.63 1.79
N SER A 93 29.69 -36.81 1.31
CA SER A 93 29.71 -38.06 2.10
C SER A 93 31.12 -38.56 2.44
N GLU A 94 32.14 -37.98 1.80
CA GLU A 94 33.57 -38.33 2.09
C GLU A 94 34.07 -37.64 3.36
N TYR A 95 33.31 -36.71 3.95
CA TYR A 95 33.71 -35.89 5.09
C TYR A 95 32.81 -36.10 6.27
N ASN A 96 33.43 -36.15 7.46
CA ASN A 96 32.72 -36.11 8.73
C ASN A 96 32.68 -34.67 9.24
N PRO A 97 31.48 -34.07 9.44
CA PRO A 97 31.36 -32.66 9.84
C PRO A 97 32.11 -32.37 11.17
N TRP A 98 32.20 -33.34 12.06
CA TRP A 98 32.79 -33.15 13.41
C TRP A 98 34.30 -33.35 13.48
N GLU A 99 34.94 -33.81 12.41
CA GLU A 99 36.41 -33.96 12.32
C GLU A 99 37.09 -32.74 11.68
N ILE A 100 36.30 -31.75 11.23
CA ILE A 100 36.81 -30.57 10.56
C ILE A 100 36.86 -29.42 11.58
N ASP A 101 38.00 -28.72 11.63
CA ASP A 101 38.16 -27.53 12.43
C ASP A 101 37.24 -26.42 11.94
N CYS A 102 36.37 -25.97 12.81
CA CYS A 102 35.38 -24.92 12.53
C CYS A 102 35.59 -23.71 13.45
N ALA A 103 34.90 -22.62 13.16
CA ALA A 103 34.96 -21.40 13.92
C ALA A 103 34.37 -21.62 15.33
N GLU A 104 34.98 -21.05 16.37
CA GLU A 104 34.39 -20.98 17.70
C GLU A 104 33.32 -19.85 17.74
N PRO A 105 32.27 -20.00 18.56
CA PRO A 105 31.26 -18.97 18.72
C PRO A 105 31.85 -17.73 19.38
N LYS A 106 31.52 -16.56 18.84
CA LYS A 106 31.95 -15.28 19.44
C LYS A 106 31.19 -14.96 20.72
N GLN A 107 29.95 -15.42 20.80
CA GLN A 107 29.09 -15.19 21.96
C GLN A 107 28.32 -16.46 22.32
N LEU A 108 28.38 -16.85 23.60
CA LEU A 108 27.55 -17.93 24.13
C LEU A 108 26.07 -17.53 24.13
N PHE A 109 25.21 -18.46 23.76
CA PHE A 109 23.76 -18.26 23.61
C PHE A 109 23.39 -17.14 22.62
N GLY A 110 24.25 -16.94 21.62
CA GLY A 110 23.97 -16.10 20.44
C GLY A 110 23.69 -16.95 19.20
N SER A 111 23.08 -16.38 18.19
CA SER A 111 22.89 -17.03 16.89
C SER A 111 23.96 -16.51 15.93
N GLU A 112 24.75 -17.43 15.36
CA GLU A 112 25.84 -17.13 14.42
C GLU A 112 25.87 -18.18 13.33
N GLN A 113 26.23 -17.78 12.10
CA GLN A 113 26.33 -18.67 10.95
C GLN A 113 27.67 -18.47 10.26
N TYR A 114 28.28 -19.57 9.83
CA TYR A 114 29.55 -19.59 9.11
C TYR A 114 29.49 -20.60 7.96
N ASP A 115 30.01 -20.20 6.81
CA ASP A 115 30.25 -21.08 5.67
C ASP A 115 31.75 -21.34 5.58
N ILE A 116 32.16 -22.58 5.79
CA ILE A 116 33.56 -22.97 5.86
C ILE A 116 33.88 -23.86 4.68
N LEU A 117 34.76 -23.37 3.82
CA LEU A 117 35.25 -24.13 2.68
C LEU A 117 36.24 -25.21 3.15
N ILE A 118 36.00 -26.46 2.78
CA ILE A 118 36.95 -27.55 3.03
C ILE A 118 38.09 -27.46 2.03
N GLY A 119 39.27 -27.10 2.51
CA GLY A 119 40.40 -26.67 1.70
C GLY A 119 40.94 -27.71 0.70
N ASP A 120 40.79 -29.00 0.99
CA ASP A 120 41.22 -30.12 0.10
C ASP A 120 40.11 -30.60 -0.86
N SER A 121 38.96 -29.94 -0.86
CA SER A 121 37.79 -30.35 -1.65
C SER A 121 37.62 -29.58 -2.97
N VAL A 122 38.41 -28.55 -3.21
CA VAL A 122 38.22 -27.66 -4.35
C VAL A 122 38.71 -28.30 -5.64
N TYR A 123 37.77 -28.57 -6.55
CA TYR A 123 38.06 -29.01 -7.92
C TYR A 123 37.57 -27.91 -8.89
N VAL A 124 38.45 -27.58 -9.86
CA VAL A 124 38.14 -26.54 -10.84
C VAL A 124 37.90 -27.17 -12.19
N GLU A 125 36.73 -26.92 -12.74
CA GLU A 125 36.32 -27.41 -14.06
C GLU A 125 36.21 -26.26 -15.07
N GLU A 126 36.63 -26.51 -16.30
CA GLU A 126 36.48 -25.52 -17.38
C GLU A 126 35.01 -25.38 -17.82
N CYS A 127 34.58 -24.19 -18.04
CA CYS A 127 33.26 -23.97 -18.62
C CYS A 127 33.23 -24.41 -20.08
N THR A 128 32.57 -25.52 -20.38
CA THR A 128 32.44 -26.08 -21.73
C THR A 128 31.71 -25.16 -22.70
N THR A 129 30.79 -24.33 -22.19
CA THR A 129 30.00 -23.39 -23.01
C THR A 129 30.86 -22.30 -23.65
N CYS A 130 31.87 -21.79 -22.96
CA CYS A 130 32.72 -20.71 -23.46
C CYS A 130 34.19 -21.10 -23.61
N SER A 131 34.55 -22.33 -23.28
CA SER A 131 35.93 -22.84 -23.32
C SER A 131 36.91 -21.90 -22.62
N THR A 132 36.63 -21.62 -21.34
CA THR A 132 37.40 -20.75 -20.43
C THR A 132 37.38 -19.24 -20.72
N ARG A 133 36.88 -18.81 -21.88
CA ARG A 133 36.93 -17.40 -22.29
C ARG A 133 36.00 -16.48 -21.49
N GLY A 134 35.02 -17.03 -20.80
CA GLY A 134 33.97 -16.22 -20.09
C GLY A 134 33.00 -15.51 -21.04
N LEU A 135 33.24 -15.55 -22.34
CA LEU A 135 32.44 -14.91 -23.38
C LEU A 135 31.95 -15.93 -24.39
N VAL A 136 30.77 -15.73 -24.89
CA VAL A 136 30.18 -16.52 -26.00
C VAL A 136 29.74 -15.61 -27.13
N SER A 137 29.69 -16.17 -28.33
CA SER A 137 29.23 -15.39 -29.49
C SER A 137 27.82 -14.93 -29.31
N CYS A 138 27.56 -13.66 -29.56
CA CYS A 138 26.23 -13.10 -29.52
C CYS A 138 25.38 -13.69 -30.66
N GLU A 139 24.09 -13.94 -30.38
CA GLU A 139 23.13 -14.42 -31.38
C GLU A 139 23.09 -13.56 -32.66
N CYS A 140 23.42 -12.27 -32.57
CA CYS A 140 23.50 -11.39 -33.74
C CYS A 140 24.59 -11.78 -34.73
N THR A 141 25.55 -12.60 -34.33
CA THR A 141 26.62 -13.10 -35.25
C THR A 141 26.11 -14.18 -36.20
N TYR A 142 25.10 -14.94 -35.82
CA TYR A 142 24.50 -16.03 -36.59
C TYR A 142 23.27 -15.59 -37.39
N SER A 143 22.81 -14.37 -37.19
CA SER A 143 21.68 -13.84 -37.95
C SER A 143 22.10 -13.66 -39.41
N SER A 144 21.58 -14.51 -40.30
CA SER A 144 21.72 -14.43 -41.77
C SER A 144 21.07 -13.18 -42.38
N ASN A 145 20.52 -12.32 -41.53
CA ASN A 145 19.84 -11.13 -41.93
C ASN A 145 20.83 -9.99 -42.25
N ARG A 146 20.48 -9.12 -43.18
CA ARG A 146 21.20 -7.97 -43.75
C ARG A 146 21.97 -7.06 -42.75
N ALA A 147 21.83 -7.29 -41.45
CA ALA A 147 22.41 -6.41 -40.41
C ALA A 147 23.91 -6.58 -40.20
N GLY A 148 24.48 -7.78 -40.51
CA GLY A 148 25.87 -8.12 -40.22
C GLY A 148 26.17 -8.38 -38.74
N ALA A 149 27.33 -8.98 -38.47
CA ALA A 149 27.71 -9.33 -37.09
C ALA A 149 27.94 -8.08 -36.22
N GLY A 150 27.34 -8.06 -35.03
CA GLY A 150 27.37 -6.93 -34.10
C GLY A 150 26.24 -5.92 -34.30
N ARG A 151 25.34 -6.17 -35.23
CA ARG A 151 24.22 -5.30 -35.56
C ARG A 151 22.90 -6.06 -35.55
N GLU A 152 21.82 -5.33 -35.31
CA GLU A 152 20.44 -5.83 -35.38
C GLU A 152 19.68 -5.07 -36.47
N ILE A 153 18.67 -5.72 -37.06
CA ILE A 153 17.76 -5.04 -37.99
C ILE A 153 17.09 -3.88 -37.27
N CYS A 154 17.08 -2.71 -37.89
CA CYS A 154 16.37 -1.58 -37.33
C CYS A 154 14.88 -1.90 -37.27
N PHE A 155 14.31 -1.88 -36.08
CA PHE A 155 12.92 -2.23 -35.84
C PHE A 155 11.94 -1.19 -36.40
N ASP A 156 12.33 0.09 -36.50
CA ASP A 156 11.47 1.13 -37.01
C ASP A 156 11.23 0.98 -38.54
N CYS A 157 12.26 0.69 -39.29
CA CYS A 157 12.17 0.57 -40.74
C CYS A 157 12.25 -0.90 -41.25
N ASN A 158 12.22 -1.88 -40.33
CA ASN A 158 12.33 -3.30 -40.68
C ASN A 158 13.53 -3.64 -41.63
N GLY A 159 14.62 -2.93 -41.44
CA GLY A 159 15.84 -3.15 -42.23
C GLY A 159 15.90 -2.42 -43.58
N TYR A 160 14.88 -1.67 -43.95
CA TYR A 160 14.86 -0.95 -45.24
C TYR A 160 15.70 0.34 -45.23
N GLY A 161 15.99 0.91 -44.08
CA GLY A 161 16.68 2.20 -43.95
C GLY A 161 15.81 3.42 -44.21
N GLU A 162 14.68 3.22 -44.86
CA GLU A 162 13.81 4.28 -45.35
C GLU A 162 12.32 3.98 -45.10
N PHE A 163 11.50 5.01 -45.08
CA PHE A 163 10.05 4.92 -45.05
C PHE A 163 9.45 5.58 -46.27
N ASN A 164 8.29 5.14 -46.68
CA ASN A 164 7.50 5.91 -47.62
C ASN A 164 7.11 7.27 -47.03
N CYS A 165 7.26 8.32 -47.76
CA CYS A 165 6.86 9.64 -47.31
C CYS A 165 5.33 9.71 -47.14
N ASN A 166 4.86 9.93 -45.92
CA ASN A 166 3.41 9.97 -45.61
C ASN A 166 2.69 11.10 -46.32
N ASN A 167 3.40 12.22 -46.60
CA ASN A 167 2.79 13.38 -47.24
C ASN A 167 2.44 13.14 -48.74
N CYS A 168 3.21 12.30 -49.42
CA CYS A 168 2.98 11.96 -50.82
C CYS A 168 2.69 10.48 -51.08
N GLY A 169 2.55 9.66 -50.03
CA GLY A 169 2.31 8.22 -50.18
C GLY A 169 3.40 7.48 -50.93
N GLY A 170 4.61 8.00 -50.97
CA GLY A 170 5.74 7.39 -51.68
C GLY A 170 5.87 7.86 -53.17
N SER A 171 4.98 8.69 -53.70
CA SER A 171 5.01 9.15 -55.08
C SER A 171 6.07 10.21 -55.40
N GLY A 172 6.61 10.88 -54.36
CA GLY A 172 7.51 12.03 -54.51
C GLY A 172 6.84 13.34 -54.92
N VAL A 173 5.57 13.29 -55.25
CA VAL A 173 4.81 14.46 -55.70
C VAL A 173 3.50 14.59 -54.91
N VAL A 174 3.02 15.80 -54.78
CA VAL A 174 1.72 16.12 -54.17
C VAL A 174 0.85 16.88 -55.15
N GLN A 175 -0.42 16.73 -55.05
CA GLN A 175 -1.39 17.47 -55.89
C GLN A 175 -1.23 18.98 -55.69
N CYS A 176 -1.20 19.72 -56.79
CA CYS A 176 -1.17 21.17 -56.72
C CYS A 176 -2.48 21.72 -56.17
N GLY A 177 -2.41 22.37 -54.98
CA GLY A 177 -3.61 22.93 -54.33
C GLY A 177 -4.26 24.11 -55.09
N TRP A 178 -3.53 24.77 -55.98
CA TRP A 178 -4.10 25.91 -56.75
C TRP A 178 -4.99 25.44 -57.88
N CYS A 179 -4.66 24.38 -58.57
CA CYS A 179 -5.44 23.85 -59.69
C CYS A 179 -6.11 22.50 -59.37
N TYR A 180 -6.02 22.04 -58.10
CA TYR A 180 -6.59 20.76 -57.68
C TYR A 180 -6.21 19.58 -58.61
N GLY A 181 -4.98 19.60 -59.07
CA GLY A 181 -4.45 18.54 -59.91
C GLY A 181 -4.76 18.66 -61.42
N SER A 182 -5.57 19.64 -61.87
CA SER A 182 -5.92 19.81 -63.28
C SER A 182 -4.78 20.36 -64.14
N GLY A 183 -3.78 20.98 -63.54
CA GLY A 183 -2.75 21.72 -64.25
C GLY A 183 -3.20 23.03 -64.84
N LYS A 184 -4.48 23.34 -64.77
CA LYS A 184 -5.10 24.52 -65.42
C LYS A 184 -5.86 25.36 -64.41
N LEU A 185 -5.88 26.64 -64.66
CA LEU A 185 -6.71 27.62 -63.94
C LEU A 185 -7.71 28.21 -64.93
N ILE A 186 -8.95 28.23 -64.53
CA ILE A 186 -10.02 28.81 -65.32
C ILE A 186 -10.24 30.25 -64.83
N LYS A 187 -10.19 31.20 -65.77
CA LYS A 187 -10.55 32.59 -65.48
C LYS A 187 -11.67 33.00 -66.43
N ASN A 188 -12.68 33.60 -65.88
CA ASN A 188 -13.75 34.18 -66.68
C ASN A 188 -13.26 35.53 -67.22
N GLU A 189 -13.07 35.62 -68.48
CA GLU A 189 -12.59 36.82 -69.21
C GLU A 189 -13.46 37.12 -70.41
N ILE A 190 -13.30 38.32 -70.92
CA ILE A 190 -14.00 38.71 -72.16
C ILE A 190 -13.38 37.95 -73.34
N ILE A 191 -14.15 37.03 -73.95
CA ILE A 191 -13.70 36.17 -75.07
C ILE A 191 -14.07 36.76 -76.41
N GLY A 192 -14.91 37.80 -76.44
CA GLY A 192 -15.38 38.48 -77.65
C GLY A 192 -16.37 39.57 -77.30
N TYR A 193 -16.92 40.16 -78.34
CA TYR A 193 -18.01 41.13 -78.26
C TYR A 193 -19.12 40.67 -79.20
N ASP A 194 -20.39 40.87 -78.83
CA ASP A 194 -21.53 40.56 -79.63
C ASP A 194 -21.76 41.67 -80.72
N ASP A 195 -22.73 41.47 -81.57
CA ASP A 195 -23.06 42.41 -82.62
C ASP A 195 -23.50 43.79 -82.11
N ASN A 196 -23.79 43.91 -80.81
CA ASN A 196 -24.13 45.15 -80.11
C ASN A 196 -22.95 45.73 -79.31
N ASN A 197 -21.75 45.19 -79.53
CA ASN A 197 -20.50 45.58 -78.82
C ASN A 197 -20.52 45.37 -77.31
N LEU A 198 -21.39 44.43 -76.84
CA LEU A 198 -21.38 44.02 -75.41
C LEU A 198 -20.38 42.88 -75.19
N PRO A 199 -19.64 42.88 -74.06
CA PRO A 199 -18.66 41.91 -73.82
C PRO A 199 -19.26 40.50 -73.56
N ILE A 200 -18.82 39.52 -74.34
CA ILE A 200 -19.13 38.10 -74.12
C ILE A 200 -18.08 37.53 -73.14
N TRP A 201 -18.54 37.15 -71.97
CA TRP A 201 -17.72 36.53 -70.96
C TRP A 201 -17.69 35.04 -71.19
N GLY A 202 -16.48 34.45 -71.09
CA GLY A 202 -16.32 33.03 -71.20
C GLY A 202 -15.11 32.57 -70.41
N ASP A 203 -15.12 31.31 -70.13
CA ASP A 203 -14.05 30.68 -69.37
C ASP A 203 -12.83 30.43 -70.26
N LYS A 204 -11.69 31.00 -69.88
CA LYS A 204 -10.43 30.81 -70.58
C LYS A 204 -9.46 30.05 -69.67
N GLU A 205 -8.90 28.99 -70.22
CA GLU A 205 -7.97 28.13 -69.53
C GLU A 205 -6.54 28.68 -69.61
N TYR A 206 -5.87 28.72 -68.48
CA TYR A 206 -4.48 29.10 -68.39
C TYR A 206 -3.69 27.96 -67.69
N ALA A 207 -2.44 27.72 -68.07
CA ALA A 207 -1.58 26.83 -67.36
C ALA A 207 -1.42 27.35 -65.92
N CYS A 208 -1.57 26.48 -64.94
CA CYS A 208 -1.37 26.81 -63.53
C CYS A 208 0.07 27.24 -63.31
N THR A 209 0.30 28.48 -62.93
CA THR A 209 1.63 29.04 -62.73
C THR A 209 2.37 28.42 -61.53
N ASN A 210 1.62 27.92 -60.55
CA ASN A 210 2.21 27.31 -59.37
C ASN A 210 2.84 25.95 -59.67
N CYS A 211 2.28 25.15 -60.58
CA CYS A 211 2.81 23.85 -60.98
C CYS A 211 3.32 23.79 -62.43
N GLY A 212 3.38 24.92 -63.09
CA GLY A 212 3.80 24.99 -64.48
C GLY A 212 2.93 24.17 -65.47
N GLY A 213 1.65 23.98 -65.14
CA GLY A 213 0.71 23.16 -65.95
C GLY A 213 0.73 21.65 -65.62
N GLN A 214 1.59 21.18 -64.75
CA GLN A 214 1.74 19.76 -64.46
C GLN A 214 0.66 19.16 -63.54
N GLY A 215 -0.09 19.97 -62.84
CA GLY A 215 -1.12 19.53 -61.86
C GLY A 215 -0.50 19.01 -60.55
N GLN A 216 0.77 18.82 -60.50
CA GLN A 216 1.50 18.26 -59.34
C GLN A 216 2.67 19.16 -58.97
N LEU A 217 3.06 19.08 -57.70
CA LEU A 217 4.22 19.75 -57.13
C LEU A 217 5.15 18.72 -56.55
N ARG A 218 6.42 19.00 -56.57
CA ARG A 218 7.42 18.20 -55.86
C ARG A 218 7.11 18.19 -54.34
N CYS A 219 7.05 17.02 -53.74
CA CYS A 219 6.78 16.91 -52.31
C CYS A 219 7.92 17.55 -51.49
N GLY A 220 7.60 18.62 -50.76
CA GLY A 220 8.59 19.34 -49.95
C GLY A 220 9.12 18.53 -48.79
N THR A 221 8.31 17.62 -48.25
CA THR A 221 8.71 16.78 -47.09
C THR A 221 9.84 15.80 -47.42
N CYS A 222 9.81 15.16 -48.58
CA CYS A 222 10.82 14.21 -49.03
C CYS A 222 11.73 14.75 -50.13
N GLY A 223 11.59 16.03 -50.48
CA GLY A 223 12.33 16.62 -51.57
C GLY A 223 12.12 15.95 -52.94
N GLY A 224 10.99 15.28 -53.15
CA GLY A 224 10.63 14.57 -54.35
C GLY A 224 11.13 13.14 -54.48
N SER A 225 11.82 12.60 -53.46
CA SER A 225 12.32 11.22 -53.45
C SER A 225 11.22 10.17 -53.24
N GLY A 226 10.07 10.58 -52.68
CA GLY A 226 9.02 9.67 -52.23
C GLY A 226 9.35 8.94 -50.92
N ARG A 227 10.58 9.06 -50.41
CA ARG A 227 11.07 8.33 -49.26
C ARG A 227 11.68 9.27 -48.23
N LEU A 228 11.67 8.81 -46.98
CA LEU A 228 12.28 9.50 -45.87
C LEU A 228 13.29 8.57 -45.21
N VAL A 229 14.47 9.05 -44.93
CA VAL A 229 15.51 8.27 -44.24
C VAL A 229 15.07 7.93 -42.83
N CYS A 230 15.26 6.71 -42.41
CA CYS A 230 15.00 6.29 -41.05
C CYS A 230 16.04 6.92 -40.11
N ASN A 231 15.58 7.79 -39.22
CA ASN A 231 16.45 8.50 -38.25
C ASN A 231 17.09 7.55 -37.24
N THR A 232 16.42 6.46 -36.87
CA THR A 232 16.92 5.50 -35.88
C THR A 232 18.17 4.80 -36.34
N CYS A 233 18.26 4.46 -37.62
CA CYS A 233 19.42 3.79 -38.20
C CYS A 233 20.21 4.66 -39.20
N ASN A 234 19.85 5.94 -39.34
CA ASN A 234 20.47 6.86 -40.32
C ASN A 234 20.56 6.28 -41.72
N GLY A 235 19.52 5.59 -42.17
CA GLY A 235 19.45 5.03 -43.52
C GLY A 235 20.17 3.67 -43.69
N THR A 236 20.85 3.15 -42.69
CA THR A 236 21.62 1.91 -42.81
C THR A 236 20.76 0.65 -42.77
N GLY A 237 19.53 0.71 -42.33
CA GLY A 237 18.63 -0.41 -42.09
C GLY A 237 18.99 -1.25 -40.86
N SER A 238 20.10 -0.94 -40.18
CA SER A 238 20.56 -1.71 -39.02
C SER A 238 21.07 -0.80 -37.91
N ILE A 239 20.93 -1.24 -36.67
CA ILE A 239 21.44 -0.57 -35.47
C ILE A 239 22.48 -1.46 -34.79
N VAL A 240 23.27 -0.88 -33.91
CA VAL A 240 24.21 -1.64 -33.08
C VAL A 240 23.41 -2.62 -32.20
N CYS A 241 23.86 -3.87 -32.15
CA CYS A 241 23.19 -4.88 -31.33
C CYS A 241 23.18 -4.47 -29.87
N ARG A 242 22.00 -4.42 -29.28
CA ARG A 242 21.81 -3.97 -27.89
C ARG A 242 22.38 -4.99 -26.88
N LYS A 243 22.43 -6.27 -27.22
CA LYS A 243 22.96 -7.32 -26.35
C LYS A 243 24.49 -7.25 -26.22
N CYS A 244 25.20 -7.03 -27.32
CA CYS A 244 26.66 -7.05 -27.35
C CYS A 244 27.30 -5.68 -27.63
N ASN A 245 26.52 -4.61 -27.76
CA ASN A 245 27.03 -3.28 -28.12
C ASN A 245 28.00 -3.24 -29.29
N GLY A 246 27.79 -4.15 -30.26
CA GLY A 246 28.65 -4.27 -31.46
C GLY A 246 29.92 -5.11 -31.28
N ILE A 247 30.22 -5.56 -30.07
CA ILE A 247 31.43 -6.36 -29.75
C ILE A 247 31.35 -7.78 -30.32
N LYS A 248 30.13 -8.26 -30.65
CA LYS A 248 29.83 -9.60 -31.17
C LYS A 248 29.88 -10.72 -30.14
N GLU A 249 30.30 -10.43 -28.96
CA GLU A 249 30.39 -11.38 -27.84
C GLU A 249 29.57 -10.85 -26.66
N VAL A 250 29.03 -11.77 -25.87
CA VAL A 250 28.31 -11.50 -24.64
C VAL A 250 28.85 -12.38 -23.52
N THR A 251 28.67 -11.95 -22.29
CA THR A 251 29.06 -12.74 -21.12
C THR A 251 28.44 -14.14 -21.17
N CYS A 252 29.22 -15.15 -20.95
CA CYS A 252 28.74 -16.54 -20.89
C CYS A 252 27.74 -16.68 -19.76
N HIS A 253 26.51 -17.07 -20.06
CA HIS A 253 25.44 -17.22 -19.09
C HIS A 253 25.68 -18.35 -18.09
N SER A 254 26.40 -19.43 -18.52
CA SER A 254 26.66 -20.58 -17.68
C SER A 254 27.64 -20.24 -16.56
N CYS A 255 28.79 -19.66 -16.87
CA CYS A 255 29.83 -19.32 -15.90
C CYS A 255 29.82 -17.82 -15.48
N LYS A 256 28.81 -17.07 -15.91
CA LYS A 256 28.68 -15.62 -15.59
C LYS A 256 29.95 -14.80 -15.91
N GLY A 257 30.70 -15.24 -16.94
CA GLY A 257 31.92 -14.55 -17.36
C GLY A 257 33.21 -15.07 -16.69
N MET A 258 33.15 -16.00 -15.75
CA MET A 258 34.30 -16.47 -15.00
C MET A 258 35.19 -17.47 -15.76
N GLY A 259 34.63 -18.16 -16.74
CA GLY A 259 35.35 -19.15 -17.55
C GLY A 259 35.47 -20.53 -16.93
N TYR A 260 35.29 -20.64 -15.64
CA TYR A 260 35.46 -21.87 -14.86
C TYR A 260 34.31 -22.04 -13.85
N PHE A 261 34.15 -23.27 -13.36
CA PHE A 261 33.35 -23.64 -12.21
C PHE A 261 34.25 -24.19 -11.11
N ALA A 262 34.03 -23.78 -9.89
CA ALA A 262 34.63 -24.42 -8.74
C ALA A 262 33.61 -25.34 -8.07
N HIS A 263 33.93 -26.61 -8.00
CA HIS A 263 33.21 -27.59 -7.19
C HIS A 263 33.95 -27.69 -5.87
N ALA A 264 33.21 -27.57 -4.78
CA ALA A 264 33.78 -27.63 -3.44
C ALA A 264 32.80 -28.25 -2.47
N VAL A 265 33.31 -28.72 -1.37
CA VAL A 265 32.49 -29.11 -0.22
C VAL A 265 32.59 -28.01 0.83
N VAL A 266 31.44 -27.56 1.32
CA VAL A 266 31.32 -26.48 2.29
C VAL A 266 30.59 -27.00 3.52
N ILE A 267 31.04 -26.59 4.70
CA ILE A 267 30.32 -26.79 5.95
C ILE A 267 29.53 -25.52 6.24
N GLU A 268 28.22 -25.63 6.33
CA GLU A 268 27.35 -24.68 6.96
C GLU A 268 27.35 -24.95 8.48
N GLN A 269 27.97 -24.08 9.23
CA GLN A 269 28.07 -24.16 10.67
C GLN A 269 27.14 -23.12 11.29
N ASP A 270 26.16 -23.56 12.03
CA ASP A 270 25.21 -22.72 12.74
C ASP A 270 25.36 -22.87 14.23
N TYR A 271 25.47 -21.77 14.95
CA TYR A 271 25.28 -21.69 16.40
C TYR A 271 23.91 -21.10 16.67
N ASP A 272 23.11 -21.73 17.52
CA ASP A 272 21.79 -21.26 17.85
C ASP A 272 21.31 -21.75 19.21
N VAL A 273 20.11 -21.30 19.62
CA VAL A 273 19.53 -21.58 20.93
C VAL A 273 18.14 -22.18 20.78
N ASP A 274 17.95 -23.40 21.26
CA ASP A 274 16.60 -23.93 21.47
C ASP A 274 16.10 -23.51 22.85
N THR A 275 14.86 -23.05 22.91
CA THR A 275 14.22 -22.55 24.12
C THR A 275 12.92 -23.28 24.39
N VAL A 276 12.73 -23.72 25.63
CA VAL A 276 11.45 -24.22 26.15
C VAL A 276 11.03 -23.33 27.32
N ILE A 277 9.83 -22.79 27.26
CA ILE A 277 9.29 -21.97 28.34
C ILE A 277 8.24 -22.76 29.11
N HIS A 278 8.29 -22.65 30.43
CA HIS A 278 7.30 -23.19 31.34
C HIS A 278 6.81 -22.11 32.29
N THR A 279 5.50 -21.93 32.34
CA THR A 279 4.86 -20.94 33.19
C THR A 279 4.63 -21.53 34.59
N LEU A 280 4.95 -20.77 35.60
CA LEU A 280 4.83 -21.20 36.99
C LEU A 280 3.51 -20.81 37.64
N ASN A 281 2.86 -19.79 37.13
CA ASN A 281 1.51 -19.37 37.54
C ASN A 281 0.56 -19.50 36.35
N ASP A 282 -0.52 -20.21 36.56
CA ASP A 282 -1.66 -20.17 35.64
C ASP A 282 -2.36 -18.81 35.85
N TYR A 283 -2.05 -17.87 34.98
CA TYR A 283 -2.80 -16.62 34.93
C TYR A 283 -4.05 -16.87 34.10
N GLU A 284 -5.13 -17.35 34.73
CA GLU A 284 -6.42 -17.44 34.12
C GLU A 284 -7.05 -16.05 34.04
N VAL A 285 -6.96 -15.45 32.86
CA VAL A 285 -7.83 -14.34 32.53
C VAL A 285 -9.26 -14.91 32.46
N GLU A 286 -10.16 -14.47 33.32
CA GLU A 286 -11.55 -14.93 33.28
C GLU A 286 -12.16 -14.63 31.89
N PRO A 287 -12.41 -15.65 31.03
CA PRO A 287 -12.88 -15.41 29.65
C PRO A 287 -14.21 -14.66 29.60
N SER A 288 -15.04 -14.83 30.66
CA SER A 288 -16.33 -14.17 30.81
C SER A 288 -16.24 -12.65 30.91
N LEU A 289 -15.12 -12.11 31.46
CA LEU A 289 -14.94 -10.68 31.65
C LEU A 289 -14.35 -9.98 30.41
N TYR A 290 -13.57 -10.69 29.59
CA TYR A 290 -12.78 -10.09 28.51
C TYR A 290 -13.20 -10.55 27.11
N GLY A 291 -14.42 -11.05 26.95
CA GLY A 291 -14.98 -11.39 25.65
C GLY A 291 -14.22 -12.51 24.91
N GLY A 292 -13.53 -13.40 25.64
CA GLY A 292 -12.69 -14.46 25.07
C GLY A 292 -11.32 -13.98 24.56
N GLN A 293 -10.97 -12.72 24.78
CA GLN A 293 -9.62 -12.23 24.49
C GLN A 293 -8.61 -12.94 25.38
N LYS A 294 -7.46 -13.29 24.80
CA LYS A 294 -6.33 -13.92 25.51
C LYS A 294 -5.08 -13.12 25.23
N PHE A 295 -4.16 -13.12 26.19
CA PHE A 295 -2.80 -12.70 25.87
C PHE A 295 -2.24 -13.62 24.78
N ALA A 296 -1.45 -13.05 23.86
CA ALA A 296 -0.67 -13.83 22.90
C ALA A 296 0.21 -14.83 23.64
N ASP A 297 0.56 -15.94 22.98
CA ASP A 297 1.46 -16.95 23.54
C ASP A 297 2.69 -16.27 24.15
N PHE A 298 3.04 -16.73 25.38
CA PHE A 298 4.09 -16.09 26.14
C PHE A 298 5.46 -16.34 25.50
N GLU A 299 5.92 -15.33 24.76
CA GLU A 299 7.31 -15.27 24.31
C GLU A 299 8.13 -14.39 25.25
N ARG A 300 9.42 -14.74 25.41
CA ARG A 300 10.37 -13.94 26.17
C ARG A 300 10.47 -12.52 25.62
N ASN A 301 10.28 -11.52 26.49
CA ASN A 301 10.42 -10.12 26.15
C ASN A 301 11.68 -9.52 26.79
N LYS A 302 12.30 -8.55 26.09
CA LYS A 302 13.48 -7.83 26.62
C LYS A 302 13.23 -7.04 27.91
N LYS A 303 11.96 -6.74 28.20
CA LYS A 303 11.56 -6.03 29.43
C LYS A 303 11.30 -6.97 30.61
N ASP A 304 11.25 -8.28 30.39
CA ASP A 304 11.04 -9.22 31.47
C ASP A 304 12.24 -9.19 32.44
N ILE A 305 11.96 -9.21 33.72
CA ILE A 305 12.97 -9.08 34.76
C ILE A 305 13.56 -10.44 35.01
N LEU A 306 14.86 -10.60 34.73
CA LEU A 306 15.61 -11.79 35.07
C LEU A 306 15.81 -11.87 36.60
N ILE A 307 15.30 -12.92 37.19
CA ILE A 307 15.39 -13.16 38.64
C ILE A 307 16.62 -14.00 38.99
N VAL A 308 16.82 -15.10 38.25
CA VAL A 308 17.94 -15.99 38.47
C VAL A 308 18.35 -16.68 37.18
N GLU A 309 19.63 -16.97 37.04
CA GLU A 309 20.20 -17.70 35.92
C GLU A 309 21.18 -18.77 36.44
N GLN A 310 21.13 -19.95 35.84
CA GLN A 310 22.08 -21.02 36.04
C GLN A 310 22.54 -21.57 34.69
N GLN A 311 23.85 -21.78 34.54
CA GLN A 311 24.45 -22.38 33.36
C GLN A 311 25.23 -23.65 33.72
N SER A 312 25.26 -24.63 32.80
CA SER A 312 25.98 -25.89 32.98
C SER A 312 26.38 -26.49 31.63
N ASP A 313 27.47 -27.28 31.63
CA ASP A 313 27.86 -28.09 30.46
C ASP A 313 27.10 -29.43 30.43
N THR A 314 26.35 -29.75 31.48
CA THR A 314 25.49 -30.94 31.57
C THR A 314 24.03 -30.51 31.79
N PRO A 315 23.06 -31.39 31.48
CA PRO A 315 21.66 -31.10 31.74
C PRO A 315 21.39 -30.69 33.17
N ILE A 316 20.64 -29.60 33.36
CA ILE A 316 20.33 -29.07 34.68
C ILE A 316 19.13 -29.85 35.23
N SER A 317 19.33 -30.70 36.24
CA SER A 317 18.29 -31.52 36.88
C SER A 317 17.57 -30.81 38.02
N GLU A 318 18.28 -29.91 38.71
CA GLU A 318 17.73 -29.15 39.82
C GLU A 318 18.00 -27.66 39.65
N PHE A 319 16.95 -26.87 39.78
CA PHE A 319 17.03 -25.43 39.75
C PHE A 319 16.53 -24.87 41.09
N ALA A 320 17.40 -24.28 41.88
CA ALA A 320 17.13 -23.87 43.27
C ALA A 320 16.27 -22.59 43.31
N ILE A 321 14.97 -22.72 43.14
CA ILE A 321 14.00 -21.60 43.12
C ILE A 321 13.44 -21.34 44.53
N GLU A 322 13.40 -22.30 45.41
CA GLU A 322 12.82 -22.19 46.77
C GLU A 322 13.30 -20.95 47.53
N LYS A 323 14.52 -20.51 47.25
CA LYS A 323 15.10 -19.30 47.84
C LYS A 323 14.43 -18.00 47.35
N TYR A 324 13.81 -18.01 46.17
CA TYR A 324 13.35 -16.78 45.49
C TYR A 324 11.83 -16.66 45.42
N VAL A 325 11.11 -17.77 45.46
CA VAL A 325 9.64 -17.79 45.44
C VAL A 325 9.13 -18.84 46.42
N PRO A 326 8.91 -18.45 47.68
CA PRO A 326 8.67 -19.38 48.80
C PRO A 326 7.48 -20.34 48.68
N ASN A 327 6.56 -20.12 47.76
CA ASN A 327 5.31 -20.88 47.61
C ASN A 327 5.27 -21.80 46.39
N LEU A 328 6.37 -21.96 45.65
CA LEU A 328 6.41 -22.72 44.40
C LEU A 328 7.15 -24.05 44.53
N CYS A 329 6.54 -25.00 45.25
CA CYS A 329 7.09 -26.34 45.49
C CYS A 329 7.12 -27.29 44.28
N LYS A 330 6.77 -26.90 43.06
CA LYS A 330 6.59 -27.82 41.93
C LYS A 330 7.63 -27.71 40.81
N ILE A 331 8.70 -26.95 40.99
CA ILE A 331 9.61 -26.56 39.91
C ILE A 331 10.64 -27.64 39.50
N PRO A 332 11.19 -28.48 40.38
CA PRO A 332 12.16 -29.51 39.96
C PRO A 332 11.63 -30.39 38.83
N LEU A 333 10.38 -30.84 38.93
CA LEU A 333 9.72 -31.67 37.92
C LEU A 333 9.51 -30.94 36.57
N ALA A 334 9.24 -29.65 36.63
CA ALA A 334 9.08 -28.84 35.42
C ALA A 334 10.44 -28.69 34.70
N THR A 335 11.53 -28.43 35.43
CA THR A 335 12.85 -28.28 34.83
C THR A 335 13.33 -29.57 34.17
N GLU A 336 13.15 -30.72 34.82
CA GLU A 336 13.48 -32.02 34.26
C GLU A 336 12.70 -32.30 32.97
N GLY A 337 11.40 -32.01 32.96
CA GLY A 337 10.55 -32.13 31.77
C GLY A 337 10.96 -31.20 30.61
N MET A 338 11.41 -29.98 30.94
CA MET A 338 11.93 -29.01 29.95
C MET A 338 13.25 -29.50 29.35
N MET A 339 14.19 -29.99 30.20
CA MET A 339 15.46 -30.54 29.72
C MET A 339 15.27 -31.76 28.84
N LYS A 340 14.30 -32.62 29.16
CA LYS A 340 13.95 -33.77 28.34
C LYS A 340 13.44 -33.32 26.98
N LYS A 341 12.55 -32.34 26.92
CA LYS A 341 12.07 -31.77 25.64
C LYS A 341 13.19 -31.19 24.81
N LEU A 342 14.13 -30.46 25.44
CA LEU A 342 15.29 -29.91 24.73
C LEU A 342 16.19 -31.00 24.14
N GLN A 343 16.37 -32.12 24.87
CA GLN A 343 17.12 -33.27 24.38
C GLN A 343 16.41 -33.97 23.21
N GLU A 344 15.08 -34.05 23.25
CA GLU A 344 14.27 -34.61 22.15
C GLU A 344 14.35 -33.75 20.85
N MET A 345 14.76 -32.49 20.95
CA MET A 345 15.00 -31.61 19.78
C MET A 345 16.35 -31.88 19.09
N VAL A 346 17.17 -32.76 19.59
CA VAL A 346 18.45 -33.15 18.96
C VAL A 346 18.17 -34.18 17.87
N PRO A 347 18.51 -33.90 16.58
CA PRO A 347 18.31 -34.85 15.51
C PRO A 347 19.08 -36.15 15.67
N VAL A 348 18.49 -37.26 15.29
CA VAL A 348 19.11 -38.60 15.36
C VAL A 348 20.30 -38.74 14.40
N ASP A 349 20.38 -37.91 13.35
CA ASP A 349 21.45 -37.93 12.36
C ASP A 349 22.78 -37.39 12.86
N GLY A 350 22.83 -36.91 14.09
CA GLY A 350 24.05 -36.37 14.70
C GLY A 350 24.53 -35.03 14.11
N SER A 351 23.70 -34.34 13.32
CA SER A 351 24.06 -33.03 12.75
C SER A 351 24.09 -31.89 13.77
N LYS A 352 23.58 -32.12 14.99
CA LYS A 352 23.47 -31.15 16.08
C LYS A 352 24.17 -31.64 17.35
N LYS A 353 24.97 -30.78 17.99
CA LYS A 353 25.66 -31.04 19.23
C LYS A 353 25.35 -29.95 20.26
N ILE A 354 24.83 -30.32 21.42
CA ILE A 354 24.61 -29.36 22.50
C ILE A 354 25.95 -29.04 23.15
N LEU A 355 26.23 -27.76 23.32
CA LEU A 355 27.45 -27.22 23.90
C LEU A 355 27.23 -26.79 25.35
N LYS A 356 26.09 -26.14 25.65
CA LYS A 356 25.74 -25.66 27.00
C LYS A 356 24.25 -25.69 27.25
N TYR A 357 23.89 -25.76 28.52
CA TYR A 357 22.54 -25.62 29.04
C TYR A 357 22.44 -24.35 29.88
N ARG A 358 21.29 -23.68 29.81
CA ARG A 358 20.95 -22.52 30.62
C ARG A 358 19.51 -22.61 31.09
N VAL A 359 19.27 -22.29 32.36
CA VAL A 359 17.93 -22.10 32.91
C VAL A 359 17.84 -20.71 33.50
N GLN A 360 16.83 -20.00 33.15
CA GLN A 360 16.58 -18.63 33.57
C GLN A 360 15.14 -18.49 34.06
N MET A 361 14.96 -17.81 35.19
CA MET A 361 13.64 -17.46 35.69
C MET A 361 13.39 -15.98 35.50
N TYR A 362 12.25 -15.69 34.96
CA TYR A 362 11.81 -14.33 34.64
C TYR A 362 10.50 -13.99 35.35
N GLN A 363 10.36 -12.72 35.68
CA GLN A 363 9.09 -12.14 36.09
C GLN A 363 8.70 -10.98 35.14
N ARG A 364 7.38 -10.87 34.94
CA ARG A 364 6.74 -9.87 34.13
C ARG A 364 5.61 -9.25 34.92
N ASN A 365 5.49 -7.91 34.90
CA ASN A 365 4.34 -7.24 35.48
C ASN A 365 3.08 -7.53 34.68
N VAL A 366 2.08 -8.06 35.34
CA VAL A 366 0.71 -8.16 34.85
C VAL A 366 -0.18 -7.41 35.83
N LEU A 367 -0.71 -6.28 35.38
CA LEU A 367 -1.46 -5.37 36.20
C LEU A 367 -2.95 -5.52 35.93
N ASP A 368 -3.71 -5.79 36.99
CA ASP A 368 -5.16 -5.71 36.98
C ASP A 368 -5.58 -4.34 37.50
N VAL A 369 -6.20 -3.57 36.62
CA VAL A 369 -6.49 -2.16 36.86
C VAL A 369 -7.99 -1.92 36.85
N GLU A 370 -8.51 -1.43 37.95
CA GLU A 370 -9.88 -0.92 38.05
C GLU A 370 -9.84 0.59 37.87
N TYR A 371 -10.62 1.10 36.94
CA TYR A 371 -10.72 2.55 36.67
C TYR A 371 -12.14 2.96 36.37
N GLU A 372 -12.40 4.24 36.55
CA GLU A 372 -13.67 4.89 36.24
C GLU A 372 -13.47 5.83 35.04
N PHE A 373 -14.36 5.74 34.06
CA PHE A 373 -14.40 6.61 32.91
C PHE A 373 -15.84 7.07 32.67
N GLN A 374 -16.09 8.38 32.60
CA GLN A 374 -17.42 8.97 32.47
C GLN A 374 -18.43 8.46 33.52
N GLY A 375 -17.97 8.25 34.75
CA GLY A 375 -18.79 7.74 35.86
C GLY A 375 -19.18 6.26 35.77
N GLN A 376 -18.63 5.52 34.83
CA GLN A 376 -18.82 4.08 34.69
C GLN A 376 -17.57 3.29 35.09
N PRO A 377 -17.71 2.14 35.76
CA PRO A 377 -16.58 1.30 36.16
C PRO A 377 -16.10 0.46 34.98
N TYR A 378 -14.79 0.42 34.81
CA TYR A 378 -14.07 -0.40 33.84
C TYR A 378 -12.95 -1.18 34.52
N ARG A 379 -12.54 -2.26 33.89
CA ARG A 379 -11.41 -3.07 34.31
C ARG A 379 -10.55 -3.43 33.09
N MET A 380 -9.25 -3.33 33.24
CA MET A 380 -8.31 -3.77 32.22
C MET A 380 -7.17 -4.57 32.83
N ILE A 381 -6.63 -5.50 32.08
CA ILE A 381 -5.41 -6.20 32.41
C ILE A 381 -4.32 -5.74 31.46
N VAL A 382 -3.18 -5.35 32.01
CA VAL A 382 -2.04 -4.83 31.25
C VAL A 382 -0.85 -5.75 31.42
N ASP A 383 -0.36 -6.30 30.30
CA ASP A 383 0.98 -6.88 30.25
C ASP A 383 1.98 -5.75 29.95
N ASP A 384 2.74 -5.32 30.96
CA ASP A 384 3.70 -4.22 30.79
C ASP A 384 4.81 -4.54 29.79
N SER A 385 5.25 -5.78 29.72
CA SER A 385 6.35 -6.17 28.84
C SER A 385 6.01 -6.07 27.35
N THR A 386 4.84 -6.55 26.97
CA THR A 386 4.37 -6.51 25.59
C THR A 386 3.61 -5.23 25.27
N GLY A 387 3.07 -4.58 26.31
CA GLY A 387 2.14 -3.45 26.17
C GLY A 387 0.74 -3.86 25.74
N GLN A 388 0.45 -5.17 25.76
CA GLN A 388 -0.88 -5.69 25.44
C GLN A 388 -1.85 -5.34 26.57
N VAL A 389 -3.06 -4.93 26.19
CA VAL A 389 -4.12 -4.58 27.13
C VAL A 389 -5.36 -5.38 26.78
N LEU A 390 -5.92 -6.07 27.78
CA LEU A 390 -7.24 -6.69 27.68
C LEU A 390 -8.23 -5.86 28.46
N MET A 391 -9.38 -5.55 27.89
CA MET A 391 -10.41 -4.72 28.54
C MET A 391 -11.71 -5.49 28.66
N ASN A 392 -12.38 -5.33 29.81
CA ASN A 392 -13.70 -5.92 30.04
C ASN A 392 -14.79 -5.28 29.18
N LYS A 393 -14.63 -4.00 28.87
CA LYS A 393 -15.51 -3.21 28.00
C LYS A 393 -14.65 -2.26 27.20
N ASN A 394 -15.00 -2.04 25.95
CA ASN A 394 -14.33 -1.05 25.14
C ASN A 394 -14.84 0.36 25.54
N PRO A 395 -14.00 1.28 26.08
CA PRO A 395 -14.42 2.62 26.46
C PRO A 395 -14.90 3.46 25.26
N TYR A 396 -14.50 3.10 24.05
CA TYR A 396 -14.95 3.78 22.83
C TYR A 396 -16.43 3.55 22.52
N GLU A 397 -17.03 2.48 23.02
CA GLU A 397 -18.46 2.24 22.83
C GLU A 397 -19.31 3.33 23.47
N SER A 398 -18.96 3.78 24.69
CA SER A 398 -19.67 4.88 25.35
C SER A 398 -19.51 6.20 24.59
N ILE A 399 -18.32 6.46 24.06
CA ILE A 399 -18.04 7.66 23.25
C ILE A 399 -18.82 7.62 21.92
N ALA A 400 -18.88 6.46 21.27
CA ALA A 400 -19.66 6.26 20.04
C ALA A 400 -21.16 6.42 20.30
N GLU A 401 -21.68 5.91 21.43
CA GLU A 401 -23.07 6.08 21.83
C GLU A 401 -23.42 7.55 22.08
N ASP A 402 -22.54 8.29 22.76
CA ASP A 402 -22.75 9.73 23.00
C ASP A 402 -22.69 10.52 21.68
N ALA A 403 -21.77 10.18 20.78
CA ALA A 403 -21.73 10.76 19.44
C ALA A 403 -23.02 10.48 18.63
N LEU A 404 -23.61 9.29 18.78
CA LEU A 404 -24.92 8.99 18.16
C LEU A 404 -26.05 9.82 18.76
N LYS A 405 -26.04 10.09 20.06
CA LYS A 405 -27.01 10.98 20.72
C LYS A 405 -26.89 12.41 20.18
N ASP A 406 -25.65 12.92 20.03
CA ASP A 406 -25.40 14.24 19.44
C ASP A 406 -25.90 14.33 17.99
N ILE A 407 -25.66 13.27 17.19
CA ILE A 407 -26.20 13.13 15.82
C ILE A 407 -27.73 13.16 15.83
N GLU A 408 -28.36 12.43 16.74
CA GLU A 408 -29.81 12.42 16.88
C GLU A 408 -30.36 13.80 17.25
N GLU A 409 -29.71 14.52 18.15
CA GLU A 409 -30.08 15.89 18.51
C GLU A 409 -29.94 16.86 17.34
N CYS A 410 -28.84 16.77 16.58
CA CYS A 410 -28.64 17.51 15.34
C CYS A 410 -29.74 17.23 14.32
N CYS A 411 -30.19 15.96 14.22
CA CYS A 411 -31.32 15.59 13.38
C CYS A 411 -32.64 16.20 13.89
N LYS A 412 -32.91 16.20 15.20
CA LYS A 412 -34.13 16.80 15.79
C LYS A 412 -34.20 18.28 15.47
N ASN A 413 -33.09 18.99 15.63
CA ASN A 413 -32.99 20.46 15.51
C ASN A 413 -32.69 20.92 14.06
N ALA A 414 -32.61 20.03 13.09
CA ALA A 414 -32.27 20.31 11.68
C ALA A 414 -30.96 21.12 11.49
N LYS A 415 -29.97 20.90 12.36
CA LYS A 415 -28.64 21.55 12.31
C LYS A 415 -27.70 20.77 11.37
N PHE A 416 -27.83 20.97 10.07
CA PHE A 416 -27.14 20.16 9.05
C PHE A 416 -25.61 20.21 9.13
N LYS A 417 -25.02 21.40 9.32
CA LYS A 417 -23.56 21.55 9.41
C LYS A 417 -22.99 20.81 10.62
N SER A 418 -23.64 20.92 11.77
CA SER A 418 -23.24 20.17 12.97
C SER A 418 -23.45 18.67 12.79
N PHE A 419 -24.55 18.27 12.12
CA PHE A 419 -24.81 16.88 11.79
C PHE A 419 -23.69 16.22 10.96
N LEU A 420 -23.16 16.92 9.94
CA LEU A 420 -22.05 16.39 9.14
C LEU A 420 -20.78 16.24 9.97
N ALA A 421 -20.44 17.24 10.79
CA ALA A 421 -19.27 17.19 11.66
C ALA A 421 -19.38 16.03 12.67
N GLU A 422 -20.54 15.84 13.29
CA GLU A 422 -20.78 14.72 14.20
C GLU A 422 -20.74 13.35 13.49
N CYS A 423 -21.19 13.27 12.21
CA CYS A 423 -21.07 12.04 11.44
C CYS A 423 -19.61 11.72 11.09
N GLU A 424 -18.78 12.71 10.75
CA GLU A 424 -17.34 12.53 10.50
C GLU A 424 -16.65 12.07 11.77
N GLU A 425 -16.96 12.69 12.90
CA GLU A 425 -16.45 12.35 14.22
C GLU A 425 -16.82 10.90 14.59
N PHE A 426 -18.08 10.51 14.44
CA PHE A 426 -18.54 9.14 14.69
C PHE A 426 -17.82 8.12 13.78
N CYS A 427 -17.68 8.42 12.48
CA CYS A 427 -16.94 7.53 11.58
C CYS A 427 -15.47 7.39 12.00
N SER A 428 -14.83 8.48 12.44
CA SER A 428 -13.45 8.40 12.91
C SER A 428 -13.28 7.53 14.16
N ILE A 429 -14.30 7.47 15.04
CA ILE A 429 -14.32 6.58 16.20
C ILE A 429 -14.50 5.13 15.77
N THR A 430 -15.49 4.86 14.91
CA THR A 430 -15.83 3.48 14.49
C THR A 430 -14.83 2.86 13.51
N ASP A 431 -14.07 3.67 12.75
CA ASP A 431 -13.04 3.19 11.83
C ASP A 431 -11.70 2.93 12.55
N SER A 432 -11.49 3.55 13.71
CA SER A 432 -10.23 3.44 14.45
C SER A 432 -10.22 2.32 15.49
N GLU A 433 -11.39 1.86 15.94
CA GLU A 433 -11.54 0.92 17.05
C GLU A 433 -12.66 -0.10 16.78
N ASP A 434 -12.50 -1.27 17.36
CA ASP A 434 -13.46 -2.37 17.24
C ASP A 434 -14.67 -2.12 18.17
N VAL A 435 -15.63 -1.32 17.69
CA VAL A 435 -16.87 -1.00 18.38
C VAL A 435 -18.06 -1.63 17.66
N HIS A 436 -19.14 -1.90 18.42
CA HIS A 436 -20.36 -2.52 17.86
C HIS A 436 -21.12 -1.60 16.91
N TYR A 437 -20.85 -0.30 16.94
CA TYR A 437 -21.47 0.70 16.08
C TYR A 437 -20.73 0.86 14.76
N GLY A 438 -21.46 1.15 13.68
CA GLY A 438 -20.85 1.32 12.37
C GLY A 438 -21.67 2.19 11.41
N ALA A 439 -21.25 2.20 10.16
CA ALA A 439 -21.87 3.01 9.10
C ALA A 439 -23.38 2.71 8.90
N GLU A 440 -23.86 1.52 9.30
CA GLU A 440 -25.27 1.15 9.22
C GLU A 440 -26.14 1.99 10.17
N ASP A 441 -25.62 2.27 11.37
CA ASP A 441 -26.34 3.07 12.38
C ASP A 441 -26.54 4.51 11.89
N LEU A 442 -25.59 5.05 11.14
CA LEU A 442 -25.69 6.36 10.52
C LEU A 442 -26.73 6.44 9.40
N LYS A 443 -26.99 5.35 8.68
CA LYS A 443 -27.93 5.35 7.53
C LYS A 443 -29.32 5.83 7.95
N LYS A 444 -29.77 5.44 9.14
CA LYS A 444 -31.08 5.83 9.70
C LYS A 444 -31.16 7.34 9.90
N TYR A 445 -30.10 7.93 10.45
CA TYR A 445 -30.04 9.37 10.75
C TYR A 445 -29.82 10.19 9.47
N LYS A 446 -28.98 9.73 8.53
CA LYS A 446 -28.82 10.34 7.21
C LYS A 446 -30.15 10.41 6.47
N ARG A 447 -30.93 9.32 6.42
CA ARG A 447 -32.27 9.31 5.81
C ARG A 447 -33.24 10.29 6.49
N LYS A 448 -33.22 10.38 7.83
CA LYS A 448 -34.05 11.35 8.57
C LYS A 448 -33.68 12.78 8.24
N MET A 449 -32.39 13.09 8.12
CA MET A 449 -31.92 14.42 7.79
C MET A 449 -32.25 14.77 6.34
N ASP A 450 -32.07 13.84 5.39
CA ASP A 450 -32.43 14.01 3.98
C ASP A 450 -33.92 14.30 3.82
N MET A 451 -34.79 13.57 4.51
CA MET A 451 -36.24 13.82 4.49
C MET A 451 -36.63 15.19 5.03
N LYS A 452 -35.85 15.79 5.94
CA LYS A 452 -36.10 17.17 6.42
C LYS A 452 -35.61 18.24 5.46
N CYS A 453 -34.58 17.96 4.67
CA CYS A 453 -33.96 18.92 3.76
C CYS A 453 -34.56 18.91 2.34
N ILE A 454 -35.00 17.75 1.85
CA ILE A 454 -35.57 17.58 0.48
C ILE A 454 -36.95 18.24 0.30
N PRO A 455 -37.92 18.14 1.24
CA PRO A 455 -39.27 18.65 1.01
C PRO A 455 -39.35 20.13 0.63
N PRO A 456 -38.63 21.09 1.25
CA PRO A 456 -38.73 22.49 0.89
C PRO A 456 -38.32 22.77 -0.57
N ILE A 457 -37.30 22.05 -1.06
CA ILE A 457 -36.77 22.19 -2.42
C ILE A 457 -37.76 21.60 -3.42
N VAL A 458 -38.30 20.42 -3.14
CA VAL A 458 -39.29 19.75 -3.99
C VAL A 458 -40.60 20.54 -4.01
N ILE A 459 -41.06 21.04 -2.88
CA ILE A 459 -42.26 21.87 -2.77
C ILE A 459 -42.09 23.16 -3.58
N ALA A 460 -40.95 23.85 -3.46
CA ALA A 460 -40.65 25.04 -4.24
C ALA A 460 -40.65 24.77 -5.75
N ALA A 461 -40.06 23.64 -6.20
CA ALA A 461 -40.06 23.22 -7.59
C ALA A 461 -41.46 22.88 -8.11
N ILE A 462 -42.29 22.19 -7.33
CA ILE A 462 -43.68 21.87 -7.65
C ILE A 462 -44.53 23.14 -7.75
N ILE A 463 -44.43 24.05 -6.79
CA ILE A 463 -45.15 25.32 -6.79
C ILE A 463 -44.77 26.14 -8.05
N THR A 464 -43.47 26.23 -8.35
CA THR A 464 -42.97 26.92 -9.54
C THR A 464 -43.54 26.30 -10.82
N ARG A 465 -43.60 24.98 -10.92
CA ARG A 465 -44.17 24.27 -12.08
C ARG A 465 -45.69 24.46 -12.19
N ILE A 466 -46.42 24.46 -11.06
CA ILE A 466 -47.87 24.73 -11.06
C ILE A 466 -48.14 26.15 -11.54
N ILE A 467 -47.39 27.17 -11.07
CA ILE A 467 -47.54 28.56 -11.46
C ILE A 467 -47.28 28.74 -12.97
N ILE A 468 -46.28 28.04 -13.51
CA ILE A 468 -45.93 28.09 -14.93
C ILE A 468 -46.98 27.38 -15.82
N SER A 469 -47.62 26.31 -15.33
CA SER A 469 -48.56 25.48 -16.06
C SER A 469 -50.03 25.94 -15.99
N LEU A 470 -50.34 27.00 -15.21
CA LEU A 470 -51.70 27.55 -15.14
C LEU A 470 -52.13 28.08 -16.52
N PRO A 471 -53.26 27.59 -17.08
CA PRO A 471 -53.75 28.00 -18.40
C PRO A 471 -54.25 29.46 -18.35
N ILE A 472 -53.49 30.35 -18.96
CA ILE A 472 -53.67 31.79 -18.96
C ILE A 472 -54.94 32.22 -19.76
N GLY A 473 -55.58 31.28 -20.46
CA GLY A 473 -56.76 31.55 -21.30
C GLY A 473 -58.04 31.92 -20.55
N LYS A 474 -58.10 31.72 -19.23
CA LYS A 474 -59.29 31.98 -18.40
C LYS A 474 -59.29 33.30 -17.62
N PHE A 475 -58.25 34.13 -17.75
CA PHE A 475 -58.17 35.37 -17.04
C PHE A 475 -58.81 36.54 -17.81
N PRO A 476 -59.40 37.58 -17.12
CA PRO A 476 -60.03 38.73 -17.74
C PRO A 476 -59.10 39.52 -18.66
N ARG A 477 -59.68 40.23 -19.68
CA ARG A 477 -58.91 40.94 -20.75
C ARG A 477 -57.87 41.94 -20.17
N TRP A 478 -58.14 42.59 -19.03
CA TRP A 478 -57.20 43.52 -18.40
C TRP A 478 -55.94 42.82 -17.84
N PHE A 479 -56.02 41.55 -17.47
CA PHE A 479 -54.88 40.77 -17.03
C PHE A 479 -53.96 40.36 -18.18
N ARG A 480 -54.47 40.35 -19.42
CA ARG A 480 -53.68 40.02 -20.60
C ARG A 480 -52.73 41.15 -21.03
N VAL A 481 -53.03 42.40 -20.70
CA VAL A 481 -52.18 43.58 -21.00
C VAL A 481 -50.94 43.58 -20.12
N TYR A 482 -51.05 43.06 -18.88
CA TYR A 482 -49.91 42.90 -17.95
C TYR A 482 -49.27 41.50 -18.01
N ARG A 483 -49.63 40.70 -18.94
CA ARG A 483 -49.22 39.29 -19.07
C ARG A 483 -47.72 39.10 -19.01
N ASP A 484 -46.95 39.92 -19.66
CA ASP A 484 -45.51 39.78 -19.77
C ASP A 484 -44.80 40.32 -18.51
N SER A 485 -45.33 41.40 -17.95
CA SER A 485 -44.83 41.97 -16.68
C SER A 485 -45.08 41.06 -15.48
N THR A 486 -46.25 40.40 -15.40
CA THR A 486 -46.54 39.43 -14.34
C THR A 486 -45.75 38.16 -14.47
N ARG A 487 -45.51 37.69 -15.71
CA ARG A 487 -44.61 36.53 -15.96
C ARG A 487 -43.17 36.84 -15.55
N ILE A 488 -42.66 38.02 -15.93
CA ILE A 488 -41.31 38.47 -15.54
C ILE A 488 -41.23 38.60 -14.02
N LEU A 489 -42.22 39.19 -13.36
CA LEU A 489 -42.25 39.34 -11.91
C LEU A 489 -42.28 37.99 -11.19
N THR A 490 -43.10 37.04 -11.66
CA THR A 490 -43.19 35.69 -11.07
C THR A 490 -41.88 34.91 -11.27
N LEU A 491 -41.23 35.08 -12.43
CA LEU A 491 -39.92 34.48 -12.71
C LEU A 491 -38.83 35.07 -11.86
N VAL A 492 -38.81 36.41 -11.67
CA VAL A 492 -37.84 37.10 -10.80
C VAL A 492 -38.03 36.66 -9.34
N ILE A 493 -39.27 36.58 -8.86
CA ILE A 493 -39.58 36.11 -7.50
C ILE A 493 -39.15 34.61 -7.36
N GLY A 494 -39.43 33.76 -8.34
CA GLY A 494 -38.99 32.36 -8.36
C GLY A 494 -37.46 32.21 -8.31
N ILE A 495 -36.75 33.04 -9.10
CA ILE A 495 -35.28 33.07 -9.11
C ILE A 495 -34.73 33.58 -7.77
N LEU A 496 -35.32 34.60 -7.17
CA LEU A 496 -34.92 35.16 -5.88
C LEU A 496 -35.17 34.15 -4.75
N ILE A 497 -36.30 33.45 -4.76
CA ILE A 497 -36.61 32.39 -3.80
C ILE A 497 -35.65 31.20 -3.97
N ALA A 498 -35.46 30.71 -5.19
CA ALA A 498 -34.54 29.62 -5.49
C ALA A 498 -33.08 30.01 -5.18
N GLY A 499 -32.70 31.26 -5.52
CA GLY A 499 -31.39 31.81 -5.17
C GLY A 499 -31.19 31.95 -3.67
N TYR A 500 -32.18 32.48 -2.92
CA TYR A 500 -32.12 32.58 -1.48
C TYR A 500 -32.01 31.21 -0.79
N PHE A 501 -32.85 30.27 -1.20
CA PHE A 501 -32.76 28.89 -0.65
C PHE A 501 -31.49 28.17 -1.12
N GLY A 502 -31.05 28.38 -2.35
CA GLY A 502 -29.79 27.85 -2.87
C GLY A 502 -28.58 28.40 -2.11
N ILE A 503 -28.52 29.73 -1.88
CA ILE A 503 -27.41 30.38 -1.16
C ILE A 503 -27.46 30.03 0.34
N LYS A 504 -28.63 30.02 0.94
CA LYS A 504 -28.79 29.66 2.35
C LYS A 504 -28.41 28.21 2.61
N ASN A 505 -28.74 27.32 1.69
CA ASN A 505 -28.41 25.90 1.80
C ASN A 505 -27.04 25.57 1.23
N TRP A 506 -26.50 26.32 0.23
CA TRP A 506 -25.18 26.10 -0.34
C TRP A 506 -24.07 26.12 0.73
N LYS A 507 -24.12 27.07 1.65
CA LYS A 507 -23.19 27.11 2.79
C LYS A 507 -23.32 25.91 3.74
N ASN A 508 -24.47 25.23 3.73
CA ASN A 508 -24.75 24.05 4.53
C ASN A 508 -24.49 22.73 3.77
N PHE A 509 -24.48 22.78 2.42
CA PHE A 509 -24.40 21.63 1.52
C PHE A 509 -23.08 21.51 0.77
N ALA A 510 -22.12 22.41 1.01
CA ALA A 510 -20.80 22.37 0.39
C ALA A 510 -19.90 21.26 0.94
N SER A 511 -20.41 20.03 1.11
CA SER A 511 -19.60 18.83 1.33
C SER A 511 -20.34 17.56 0.92
N ASP A 512 -19.69 16.79 0.12
CA ASP A 512 -19.70 15.33 -0.15
C ASP A 512 -21.02 14.53 -0.30
N ASN A 513 -22.20 15.05 -0.07
CA ASN A 513 -23.41 14.30 -0.34
C ASN A 513 -23.83 14.45 -1.81
N LYS A 514 -23.33 13.53 -2.66
CA LYS A 514 -23.59 13.49 -4.12
C LYS A 514 -25.07 13.64 -4.46
N LEU A 515 -25.97 13.05 -3.65
CA LEU A 515 -27.42 13.07 -3.90
C LEU A 515 -28.03 14.45 -3.71
N VAL A 516 -27.56 15.19 -2.71
CA VAL A 516 -28.01 16.57 -2.43
C VAL A 516 -27.39 17.54 -3.43
N THR A 517 -26.12 17.35 -3.79
CA THR A 517 -25.44 18.11 -4.84
C THR A 517 -26.14 17.91 -6.19
N TYR A 518 -26.53 16.68 -6.52
CA TYR A 518 -27.32 16.38 -7.74
C TYR A 518 -28.73 16.97 -7.65
N GLY A 519 -29.37 16.98 -6.48
CA GLY A 519 -30.67 17.61 -6.27
C GLY A 519 -30.62 19.12 -6.48
N VAL A 520 -29.61 19.79 -5.95
CA VAL A 520 -29.41 21.24 -6.15
C VAL A 520 -29.02 21.55 -7.58
N LEU A 521 -28.13 20.77 -8.22
CA LEU A 521 -27.75 20.95 -9.62
C LEU A 521 -28.93 20.69 -10.56
N SER A 522 -29.77 19.70 -10.31
CA SER A 522 -30.98 19.46 -11.09
C SER A 522 -32.01 20.57 -10.91
N ALA A 523 -32.17 21.13 -9.71
CA ALA A 523 -33.03 22.29 -9.49
C ALA A 523 -32.51 23.54 -10.20
N MET A 524 -31.19 23.76 -10.21
CA MET A 524 -30.56 24.86 -10.98
C MET A 524 -30.66 24.63 -12.48
N ALA A 525 -30.51 23.39 -12.96
CA ALA A 525 -30.68 23.06 -14.39
C ALA A 525 -32.13 23.26 -14.84
N VAL A 526 -33.13 22.88 -14.05
CA VAL A 526 -34.55 23.14 -14.34
C VAL A 526 -34.81 24.63 -14.33
N ALA A 527 -34.28 25.40 -13.41
CA ALA A 527 -34.40 26.86 -13.40
C ALA A 527 -33.76 27.49 -14.66
N ALA A 528 -32.58 27.02 -15.07
CA ALA A 528 -31.90 27.49 -16.28
C ALA A 528 -32.69 27.16 -17.54
N VAL A 529 -33.26 25.95 -17.66
CA VAL A 529 -34.12 25.56 -18.81
C VAL A 529 -35.37 26.42 -18.87
N VAL A 530 -35.98 26.73 -17.73
CA VAL A 530 -37.14 27.64 -17.65
C VAL A 530 -36.76 29.04 -18.09
N VAL A 531 -35.60 29.55 -17.68
CA VAL A 531 -35.08 30.87 -18.10
C VAL A 531 -34.82 30.92 -19.61
N VAL A 532 -34.15 29.90 -20.12
CA VAL A 532 -33.85 29.81 -21.57
C VAL A 532 -35.12 29.68 -22.40
N SER A 533 -36.07 28.83 -21.99
CA SER A 533 -37.37 28.69 -22.67
C SER A 533 -38.17 30.00 -22.69
N PHE A 534 -38.04 30.81 -21.65
CA PHE A 534 -38.69 32.09 -21.52
C PHE A 534 -38.01 33.18 -22.41
N ILE A 535 -36.68 33.16 -22.46
CA ILE A 535 -35.92 34.05 -23.36
C ILE A 535 -36.27 33.76 -24.81
N ILE A 536 -36.37 32.48 -25.20
CA ILE A 536 -36.77 32.05 -26.54
C ILE A 536 -38.20 32.56 -26.89
N GLN A 537 -39.14 32.49 -25.92
CA GLN A 537 -40.49 33.01 -26.10
C GLN A 537 -40.58 34.56 -26.18
N ILE A 538 -39.66 35.30 -25.53
CA ILE A 538 -39.59 36.76 -25.60
C ILE A 538 -39.02 37.23 -26.95
N ILE A 539 -38.02 36.48 -27.46
CA ILE A 539 -37.36 36.84 -28.74
C ILE A 539 -38.20 36.47 -29.96
N GLY A 540 -39.31 35.72 -29.76
CA GLY A 540 -40.25 35.41 -30.85
C GLY A 540 -39.74 34.32 -31.80
N LEU A 541 -38.82 33.48 -31.35
CA LEU A 541 -38.39 32.28 -32.04
C LEU A 541 -39.23 31.07 -31.64
#